data_a53ad9f1c83e9ac26e7c5282cfe99797
#
_entry.id   a53ad9f1c83e9ac26e7c5282cfe99797
#
_cell.length_a   1.000
_cell.length_b   1.000
_cell.length_c   1.000
_cell.angle_alpha   90.00
_cell.angle_beta   90.00
_cell.angle_gamma   90.00
#
_symmetry.space_group_name_H-M   'P 1'
#
loop_
_entity.id
_entity.type
_entity.pdbx_description
1 polymer ?
#
loop_
_entity_poly.entity_id
_entity_poly.type
_entity_poly.pdbx_seq_one_letter_code
_entity_poly.pdbx_strand_id
1 'polypeptide(L)'
;LQQDEAGTSDFKRNQGLISFSYQQGLGRIAGRGTGHFLAGGVSAGVATRGLDLNKLWFSNQYFVDNNTRDAYIDNSLPSGEGVSGAGNSLYPDVNAGLGWFANLGERRGAYFGVAAYHLNSPNVSPISGNTDLLDQRYVVHGGGELPLGSGDMSLLPAVRFMTQGPSYEALFGANIRYTERDWREVALRAGLWAQMSNQLADSPGLNALIVSVGLETERIQFALSYDISAGGVGTIANSRGGWELGMIYTHPAKYRSKVICPKF
;
A
#
# COMPACT_ATOMS: atom_id res chain seq x y z
N LEU A 1 0.60 -14.23 -2.34
CA LEU A 1 -0.70 -14.51 -1.73
C LEU A 1 -1.00 -13.41 -0.73
N GLN A 2 -2.19 -12.83 -0.82
CA GLN A 2 -2.68 -11.81 0.12
C GLN A 2 -4.06 -12.23 0.60
N GLN A 3 -4.31 -12.07 1.90
CA GLN A 3 -5.61 -12.22 2.51
C GLN A 3 -5.91 -10.97 3.34
N ASP A 4 -7.12 -10.45 3.21
CA ASP A 4 -7.64 -9.34 3.99
C ASP A 4 -9.04 -9.70 4.48
N GLU A 5 -9.34 -9.31 5.74
CA GLU A 5 -10.61 -9.59 6.39
C GLU A 5 -11.04 -8.38 7.21
N ALA A 6 -12.27 -7.91 7.02
CA ALA A 6 -12.75 -6.71 7.68
C ALA A 6 -14.25 -6.79 8.03
N GLY A 7 -14.61 -6.14 9.13
CA GLY A 7 -15.98 -5.92 9.56
C GLY A 7 -16.68 -7.15 10.15
N THR A 8 -17.91 -6.94 10.63
CA THR A 8 -18.75 -7.98 11.25
C THR A 8 -19.30 -9.02 10.27
N SER A 9 -19.33 -8.66 8.97
CA SER A 9 -19.77 -9.56 7.89
C SER A 9 -18.65 -10.47 7.37
N ASP A 10 -17.48 -10.50 8.02
CA ASP A 10 -16.29 -11.22 7.55
C ASP A 10 -16.02 -10.94 6.06
N PHE A 11 -16.06 -9.67 5.68
CA PHE A 11 -15.69 -9.31 4.33
C PHE A 11 -14.26 -9.78 4.05
N LYS A 12 -14.12 -10.74 3.13
CA LYS A 12 -12.85 -11.40 2.82
C LYS A 12 -12.43 -11.13 1.39
N ARG A 13 -11.15 -10.80 1.23
CA ARG A 13 -10.49 -10.76 -0.07
C ARG A 13 -9.26 -11.65 -0.03
N ASN A 14 -9.18 -12.60 -0.96
CA ASN A 14 -7.98 -13.40 -1.17
C ASN A 14 -7.49 -13.18 -2.59
N GLN A 15 -6.19 -13.07 -2.78
CA GLN A 15 -5.60 -12.81 -4.09
C GLN A 15 -4.31 -13.61 -4.25
N GLY A 16 -4.18 -14.27 -5.40
CA GLY A 16 -2.98 -14.95 -5.84
C GLY A 16 -2.54 -14.41 -7.21
N LEU A 17 -1.33 -13.85 -7.28
CA LEU A 17 -0.75 -13.28 -8.48
C LEU A 17 0.58 -13.93 -8.81
N ILE A 18 0.85 -14.11 -10.10
CA ILE A 18 2.17 -14.43 -10.65
C ILE A 18 2.66 -13.17 -11.36
N SER A 19 3.89 -12.76 -11.03
CA SER A 19 4.49 -11.56 -11.57
C SER A 19 5.73 -11.91 -12.39
N PHE A 20 5.89 -11.25 -13.52
CA PHE A 20 7.09 -11.26 -14.33
C PHE A 20 7.62 -9.83 -14.47
N SER A 21 8.92 -9.66 -14.29
CA SER A 21 9.57 -8.36 -14.47
C SER A 21 10.88 -8.52 -15.23
N TYR A 22 11.18 -7.53 -16.06
CA TYR A 22 12.43 -7.42 -16.78
C TYR A 22 13.06 -6.06 -16.52
N GLN A 23 14.38 -6.07 -16.34
CA GLN A 23 15.16 -4.87 -16.08
C GLN A 23 16.26 -4.73 -17.12
N GLN A 24 16.40 -3.55 -17.72
CA GLN A 24 17.39 -3.21 -18.72
C GLN A 24 18.25 -2.05 -18.24
N GLY A 25 19.55 -2.24 -18.27
CA GLY A 25 20.52 -1.15 -18.10
C GLY A 25 20.56 -0.27 -19.34
N LEU A 26 20.37 1.03 -19.17
CA LEU A 26 20.40 2.02 -20.27
C LEU A 26 21.76 2.65 -20.48
N GLY A 27 22.72 2.36 -19.60
CA GLY A 27 24.09 2.85 -19.70
C GLY A 27 24.58 3.58 -18.46
N ARG A 28 25.77 4.19 -18.58
CA ARG A 28 26.38 4.99 -17.52
C ARG A 28 26.05 6.46 -17.73
N ILE A 29 25.75 7.16 -16.64
CA ILE A 29 25.47 8.61 -16.68
C ILE A 29 26.80 9.38 -16.59
N ALA A 30 27.69 9.00 -15.68
CA ALA A 30 29.03 9.57 -15.51
C ALA A 30 29.86 8.69 -14.56
N GLY A 31 31.14 8.47 -14.87
CA GLY A 31 32.09 7.83 -13.95
C GLY A 31 31.89 6.35 -13.69
N ARG A 32 32.71 5.81 -12.77
CA ARG A 32 32.58 4.41 -12.30
C ARG A 32 31.48 4.31 -11.24
N GLY A 33 30.62 3.27 -11.34
CA GLY A 33 29.58 3.02 -10.36
C GLY A 33 28.27 3.78 -10.59
N THR A 34 28.19 4.60 -11.65
CA THR A 34 26.94 5.29 -12.02
C THR A 34 26.23 4.52 -13.13
N GLY A 35 24.91 4.60 -13.16
CA GLY A 35 24.11 3.97 -14.21
C GLY A 35 22.62 4.23 -14.01
N HIS A 36 21.88 4.07 -15.09
CA HIS A 36 20.43 4.14 -15.03
C HIS A 36 19.79 2.91 -15.68
N PHE A 37 18.62 2.57 -15.23
CA PHE A 37 17.96 1.33 -15.52
C PHE A 37 16.47 1.59 -15.73
N LEU A 38 15.89 0.87 -16.67
CA LEU A 38 14.46 0.80 -16.88
C LEU A 38 14.00 -0.59 -16.48
N ALA A 39 12.93 -0.67 -15.73
CA ALA A 39 12.28 -1.92 -15.35
C ALA A 39 10.83 -1.90 -15.82
N GLY A 40 10.35 -3.00 -16.37
CA GLY A 40 8.96 -3.19 -16.72
C GLY A 40 8.45 -4.50 -16.14
N GLY A 41 7.20 -4.53 -15.71
CA GLY A 41 6.61 -5.74 -15.13
C GLY A 41 5.12 -5.84 -15.40
N VAL A 42 4.67 -7.09 -15.44
CA VAL A 42 3.26 -7.46 -15.53
C VAL A 42 2.95 -8.50 -14.46
N SER A 43 1.75 -8.49 -13.94
CA SER A 43 1.25 -9.55 -13.08
C SER A 43 -0.16 -9.94 -13.47
N ALA A 44 -0.46 -11.23 -13.35
CA ALA A 44 -1.78 -11.76 -13.58
C ALA A 44 -2.10 -12.85 -12.58
N GLY A 45 -3.36 -13.03 -12.26
CA GLY A 45 -3.82 -14.07 -11.37
C GLY A 45 -5.31 -14.01 -11.10
N VAL A 46 -5.70 -14.54 -9.95
CA VAL A 46 -7.09 -14.62 -9.54
C VAL A 46 -7.27 -14.06 -8.14
N ALA A 47 -8.43 -13.45 -7.92
CA ALA A 47 -8.83 -12.97 -6.61
C ALA A 47 -10.26 -13.41 -6.30
N THR A 48 -10.55 -13.55 -5.01
CA THR A 48 -11.92 -13.76 -4.52
C THR A 48 -12.31 -12.61 -3.62
N ARG A 49 -13.56 -12.19 -3.71
CA ARG A 49 -14.18 -11.22 -2.83
C ARG A 49 -15.50 -11.80 -2.34
N GLY A 50 -15.72 -11.79 -1.05
CA GLY A 50 -16.93 -12.32 -0.49
C GLY A 50 -17.27 -11.71 0.86
N LEU A 51 -18.51 -11.94 1.27
CA LEU A 51 -18.99 -11.54 2.58
C LEU A 51 -19.99 -12.61 3.10
N ASP A 52 -20.03 -12.78 4.42
CA ASP A 52 -20.98 -13.67 5.05
C ASP A 52 -22.24 -12.88 5.46
N LEU A 53 -23.28 -13.03 4.66
CA LEU A 53 -24.56 -12.38 4.91
C LEU A 53 -25.26 -12.88 6.15
N ASN A 54 -24.97 -14.12 6.61
CA ASN A 54 -25.59 -14.67 7.80
C ASN A 54 -25.15 -13.95 9.10
N LYS A 55 -24.05 -13.21 9.01
CA LYS A 55 -23.53 -12.38 10.11
C LYS A 55 -24.07 -10.95 10.10
N LEU A 56 -24.79 -10.58 9.06
CA LEU A 56 -25.47 -9.29 8.97
C LEU A 56 -26.88 -9.41 9.51
N TRP A 57 -27.36 -8.33 10.09
CA TRP A 57 -28.74 -8.16 10.47
C TRP A 57 -29.28 -6.87 9.86
N PHE A 58 -30.55 -6.88 9.50
CA PHE A 58 -31.21 -5.81 8.76
C PHE A 58 -32.37 -5.25 9.58
N SER A 59 -32.77 -4.02 9.27
CA SER A 59 -33.82 -3.32 10.03
C SER A 59 -35.13 -4.10 10.13
N ASN A 60 -35.48 -4.87 9.09
CA ASN A 60 -36.69 -5.71 9.10
C ASN A 60 -36.60 -6.91 10.04
N GLN A 61 -35.42 -7.23 10.55
CA GLN A 61 -35.16 -8.33 11.49
C GLN A 61 -35.03 -7.83 12.95
N TYR A 62 -35.07 -6.51 13.15
CA TYR A 62 -34.92 -5.90 14.46
C TYR A 62 -36.28 -5.65 15.09
N PHE A 63 -36.50 -6.16 16.27
CA PHE A 63 -37.72 -6.01 17.04
C PHE A 63 -37.45 -5.54 18.46
N VAL A 64 -38.40 -4.75 18.95
CA VAL A 64 -38.48 -4.37 20.37
C VAL A 64 -39.74 -4.94 20.94
N ASP A 65 -39.63 -5.79 21.94
CA ASP A 65 -40.79 -6.27 22.68
C ASP A 65 -41.39 -5.11 23.50
N ASN A 66 -42.63 -4.77 23.20
CA ASN A 66 -43.32 -3.65 23.86
C ASN A 66 -43.59 -3.91 25.35
N ASN A 67 -43.57 -5.15 25.81
CA ASN A 67 -43.86 -5.52 27.21
C ASN A 67 -42.60 -5.49 28.07
N THR A 68 -41.52 -6.10 27.57
CA THR A 68 -40.23 -6.19 28.29
C THR A 68 -39.29 -5.05 27.96
N ARG A 69 -39.49 -4.35 26.80
CA ARG A 69 -38.59 -3.38 26.18
C ARG A 69 -37.25 -3.97 25.77
N ASP A 70 -37.17 -5.29 25.68
CA ASP A 70 -35.99 -5.97 25.19
C ASP A 70 -35.94 -5.87 23.66
N ALA A 71 -34.76 -5.59 23.14
CA ALA A 71 -34.48 -5.57 21.69
C ALA A 71 -33.86 -6.91 21.29
N TYR A 72 -34.35 -7.51 20.22
CA TYR A 72 -33.77 -8.74 19.67
C TYR A 72 -33.80 -8.73 18.14
N ILE A 73 -32.93 -9.57 17.56
CA ILE A 73 -32.84 -9.77 16.12
C ILE A 73 -33.44 -11.14 15.80
N ASP A 74 -34.44 -11.14 14.93
CA ASP A 74 -35.07 -12.39 14.45
C ASP A 74 -34.50 -12.71 13.03
N ASN A 75 -33.49 -13.56 13.02
CA ASN A 75 -32.84 -14.00 11.77
C ASN A 75 -33.73 -14.96 10.94
N SER A 76 -34.87 -15.40 11.45
CA SER A 76 -35.83 -16.22 10.69
C SER A 76 -36.63 -15.40 9.69
N LEU A 77 -36.67 -14.07 9.88
CA LEU A 77 -37.36 -13.15 8.98
C LEU A 77 -36.49 -12.78 7.75
N PRO A 78 -37.13 -12.59 6.60
CA PRO A 78 -36.40 -12.15 5.43
C PRO A 78 -35.79 -10.77 5.67
N SER A 79 -34.56 -10.58 5.22
CA SER A 79 -33.84 -9.29 5.33
C SER A 79 -34.54 -8.10 4.65
N GLY A 80 -35.43 -8.37 3.70
CA GLY A 80 -36.06 -7.34 2.85
C GLY A 80 -35.13 -6.78 1.78
N GLU A 81 -33.84 -7.09 1.87
CA GLU A 81 -32.85 -6.74 0.87
C GLU A 81 -32.79 -7.89 -0.16
N GLY A 82 -32.80 -7.61 -1.44
CA GLY A 82 -32.77 -8.61 -2.50
C GLY A 82 -31.46 -9.41 -2.63
N VAL A 83 -30.82 -9.71 -1.51
CA VAL A 83 -29.48 -10.33 -1.41
C VAL A 83 -29.49 -11.86 -1.38
N SER A 84 -30.53 -12.50 -1.90
CA SER A 84 -30.54 -13.96 -2.07
C SER A 84 -29.45 -14.37 -3.09
N GLY A 85 -28.53 -15.24 -2.63
CA GLY A 85 -27.46 -15.76 -3.48
C GLY A 85 -26.14 -15.00 -3.41
N ALA A 86 -25.96 -14.14 -2.39
CA ALA A 86 -24.65 -13.58 -2.14
C ALA A 86 -23.65 -14.66 -1.72
N GLY A 87 -22.47 -14.57 -2.28
CA GLY A 87 -21.42 -15.56 -2.09
C GLY A 87 -20.05 -14.96 -2.37
N ASN A 88 -19.12 -15.80 -2.76
CA ASN A 88 -17.80 -15.37 -3.17
C ASN A 88 -17.77 -15.09 -4.68
N SER A 89 -17.32 -13.91 -5.07
CA SER A 89 -16.97 -13.59 -6.46
C SER A 89 -15.53 -14.05 -6.72
N LEU A 90 -15.31 -14.82 -7.78
CA LEU A 90 -13.98 -15.17 -8.28
C LEU A 90 -13.74 -14.40 -9.58
N TYR A 91 -12.65 -13.66 -9.68
CA TYR A 91 -12.34 -12.85 -10.84
C TYR A 91 -10.85 -12.86 -11.17
N PRO A 92 -10.48 -12.74 -12.47
CA PRO A 92 -9.12 -12.53 -12.89
C PRO A 92 -8.67 -11.10 -12.59
N ASP A 93 -7.39 -10.92 -12.32
CA ASP A 93 -6.79 -9.61 -12.06
C ASP A 93 -5.47 -9.48 -12.84
N VAL A 94 -5.33 -8.36 -13.57
CA VAL A 94 -4.18 -8.08 -14.42
C VAL A 94 -3.63 -6.70 -14.08
N ASN A 95 -2.32 -6.63 -13.89
CA ASN A 95 -1.63 -5.40 -13.50
C ASN A 95 -0.35 -5.23 -14.33
N ALA A 96 0.08 -3.98 -14.53
CA ALA A 96 1.33 -3.66 -15.21
C ALA A 96 1.99 -2.43 -14.59
N GLY A 97 3.31 -2.33 -14.75
CA GLY A 97 4.05 -1.19 -14.26
C GLY A 97 5.38 -0.98 -14.96
N LEU A 98 5.85 0.25 -14.92
CA LEU A 98 7.15 0.68 -15.40
C LEU A 98 7.87 1.46 -14.31
N GLY A 99 9.17 1.27 -14.20
CA GLY A 99 10.00 1.98 -13.26
C GLY A 99 11.34 2.35 -13.88
N TRP A 100 11.80 3.52 -13.57
CA TRP A 100 13.15 3.97 -13.87
C TRP A 100 13.88 4.24 -12.55
N PHE A 101 15.14 3.86 -12.48
CA PHE A 101 16.00 4.23 -11.38
C PHE A 101 17.42 4.55 -11.87
N ALA A 102 18.08 5.43 -11.14
CA ALA A 102 19.44 5.86 -11.43
C ALA A 102 20.30 5.82 -10.17
N ASN A 103 21.48 5.22 -10.33
CA ASN A 103 22.57 5.38 -9.38
C ASN A 103 23.50 6.48 -9.90
N LEU A 104 23.57 7.60 -9.20
CA LEU A 104 24.32 8.80 -9.60
C LEU A 104 25.67 8.91 -8.85
N GLY A 105 26.01 7.90 -8.05
CA GLY A 105 27.23 7.84 -7.26
C GLY A 105 26.96 7.38 -5.83
N GLU A 106 27.95 7.57 -4.97
CA GLU A 106 27.82 7.21 -3.56
C GLU A 106 26.75 8.07 -2.89
N ARG A 107 25.75 7.40 -2.27
CA ARG A 107 24.60 8.04 -1.61
C ARG A 107 23.86 9.07 -2.48
N ARG A 108 23.86 8.82 -3.78
CA ARG A 108 23.10 9.63 -4.75
C ARG A 108 22.33 8.72 -5.67
N GLY A 109 21.03 8.86 -5.66
CA GLY A 109 20.18 8.08 -6.53
C GLY A 109 18.81 8.70 -6.66
N ALA A 110 18.09 8.27 -7.68
CA ALA A 110 16.72 8.66 -7.92
C ALA A 110 15.95 7.48 -8.50
N TYR A 111 14.66 7.42 -8.23
CA TYR A 111 13.75 6.48 -8.84
C TYR A 111 12.42 7.15 -9.15
N PHE A 112 11.77 6.64 -10.17
CA PHE A 112 10.42 7.03 -10.56
C PHE A 112 9.69 5.81 -11.10
N GLY A 113 8.43 5.64 -10.77
CA GLY A 113 7.64 4.52 -11.24
C GLY A 113 6.17 4.87 -11.43
N VAL A 114 5.56 4.16 -12.37
CA VAL A 114 4.12 4.19 -12.63
C VAL A 114 3.58 2.77 -12.70
N ALA A 115 2.40 2.55 -12.15
CA ALA A 115 1.74 1.26 -12.19
C ALA A 115 0.23 1.43 -12.39
N ALA A 116 -0.37 0.46 -13.08
CA ALA A 116 -1.80 0.36 -13.25
C ALA A 116 -2.26 -1.04 -12.82
N TYR A 117 -3.24 -1.07 -11.94
CA TYR A 117 -3.85 -2.28 -11.39
C TYR A 117 -5.27 -2.43 -11.88
N HIS A 118 -5.75 -3.66 -11.90
CA HIS A 118 -7.11 -3.99 -12.31
C HIS A 118 -7.40 -3.55 -13.75
N LEU A 119 -6.41 -3.70 -14.65
CA LEU A 119 -6.50 -3.26 -16.06
C LEU A 119 -7.70 -3.83 -16.82
N ASN A 120 -8.15 -4.99 -16.41
CA ASN A 120 -9.29 -5.69 -16.98
C ASN A 120 -10.63 -5.30 -16.35
N SER A 121 -10.66 -4.37 -15.36
CA SER A 121 -11.87 -3.92 -14.64
C SER A 121 -12.82 -5.08 -14.35
N PRO A 122 -12.40 -6.09 -13.56
CA PRO A 122 -13.18 -7.30 -13.37
C PRO A 122 -14.49 -7.02 -12.63
N ASN A 123 -15.53 -7.84 -12.89
CA ASN A 123 -16.74 -7.81 -12.09
C ASN A 123 -16.48 -8.48 -10.72
N VAL A 124 -16.62 -7.72 -9.64
CA VAL A 124 -16.34 -8.14 -8.26
C VAL A 124 -17.62 -8.29 -7.43
N SER A 125 -18.80 -8.22 -8.07
CA SER A 125 -20.07 -8.38 -7.38
C SER A 125 -20.17 -9.74 -6.69
N PRO A 126 -20.42 -9.80 -5.37
CA PRO A 126 -20.70 -11.05 -4.68
C PRO A 126 -22.14 -11.56 -4.94
N ILE A 127 -22.98 -10.77 -5.60
CA ILE A 127 -24.38 -11.10 -5.87
C ILE A 127 -24.49 -11.59 -7.31
N SER A 128 -25.00 -12.80 -7.49
CA SER A 128 -25.20 -13.39 -8.81
C SER A 128 -26.14 -12.54 -9.67
N GLY A 129 -25.73 -12.28 -10.92
CA GLY A 129 -26.51 -11.46 -11.86
C GLY A 129 -26.31 -9.96 -11.74
N ASN A 130 -25.60 -9.47 -10.72
CA ASN A 130 -25.26 -8.06 -10.61
C ASN A 130 -23.86 -7.77 -11.18
N THR A 131 -23.68 -6.54 -11.63
CA THR A 131 -22.40 -6.05 -12.15
C THR A 131 -21.86 -4.96 -11.22
N ASP A 132 -20.68 -5.20 -10.68
CA ASP A 132 -19.88 -4.25 -9.89
C ASP A 132 -18.47 -4.29 -10.46
N LEU A 133 -18.14 -3.37 -11.35
CA LEU A 133 -16.83 -3.33 -12.01
C LEU A 133 -15.81 -2.66 -11.08
N LEU A 134 -14.72 -3.37 -10.84
CA LEU A 134 -13.62 -2.82 -10.05
C LEU A 134 -12.89 -1.75 -10.85
N ASP A 135 -12.85 -0.54 -10.32
CA ASP A 135 -12.14 0.58 -10.93
C ASP A 135 -10.64 0.29 -11.05
N GLN A 136 -10.07 0.72 -12.15
CA GLN A 136 -8.63 0.69 -12.35
C GLN A 136 -7.94 1.60 -11.33
N ARG A 137 -6.84 1.11 -10.78
CA ARG A 137 -6.00 1.89 -9.86
C ARG A 137 -4.72 2.29 -10.54
N TYR A 138 -4.41 3.57 -10.49
CA TYR A 138 -3.16 4.13 -11.00
C TYR A 138 -2.29 4.60 -9.83
N VAL A 139 -1.02 4.27 -9.90
CA VAL A 139 -0.03 4.65 -8.89
C VAL A 139 1.14 5.29 -9.58
N VAL A 140 1.56 6.46 -9.07
CA VAL A 140 2.79 7.13 -9.45
C VAL A 140 3.61 7.32 -8.19
N HIS A 141 4.88 6.98 -8.23
CA HIS A 141 5.77 7.18 -7.10
C HIS A 141 7.17 7.58 -7.56
N GLY A 142 7.87 8.28 -6.70
CA GLY A 142 9.24 8.67 -6.95
C GLY A 142 9.94 9.12 -5.68
N GLY A 143 11.26 9.14 -5.75
CA GLY A 143 12.09 9.54 -4.62
C GLY A 143 13.56 9.43 -4.96
N GLY A 144 14.39 9.59 -3.93
CA GLY A 144 15.82 9.48 -4.12
C GLY A 144 16.61 9.57 -2.83
N GLU A 145 17.93 9.55 -2.96
CA GLU A 145 18.88 9.78 -1.90
C GLU A 145 19.79 10.94 -2.27
N LEU A 146 19.89 11.92 -1.38
CA LEU A 146 20.69 13.13 -1.50
C LEU A 146 21.63 13.24 -0.30
N PRO A 147 22.97 13.24 -0.47
CA PRO A 147 23.88 13.41 0.64
C PRO A 147 23.75 14.82 1.21
N LEU A 148 23.76 14.95 2.52
CA LEU A 148 23.77 16.21 3.25
C LEU A 148 25.21 16.57 3.63
N GLY A 149 25.80 17.51 2.90
CA GLY A 149 27.18 17.91 3.11
C GLY A 149 28.20 16.82 2.75
N SER A 150 29.36 16.87 3.40
CA SER A 150 30.44 15.87 3.29
C SER A 150 30.38 14.77 4.35
N GLY A 151 29.36 14.80 5.19
CA GLY A 151 29.23 13.91 6.34
C GLY A 151 28.51 12.59 6.02
N ASP A 152 28.12 11.92 7.08
CA ASP A 152 27.55 10.57 7.05
C ASP A 152 26.02 10.57 6.96
N MET A 153 25.41 11.72 6.61
CA MET A 153 23.97 11.92 6.52
C MET A 153 23.48 12.01 5.08
N SER A 154 22.31 11.46 4.82
CA SER A 154 21.57 11.60 3.57
C SER A 154 20.11 11.95 3.84
N LEU A 155 19.50 12.72 2.94
CA LEU A 155 18.05 12.96 2.89
C LEU A 155 17.44 12.01 1.86
N LEU A 156 16.37 11.32 2.22
CA LEU A 156 15.63 10.41 1.36
C LEU A 156 14.19 10.91 1.18
N PRO A 157 13.97 11.89 0.30
CA PRO A 157 12.61 12.34 -0.01
C PRO A 157 11.90 11.32 -0.88
N ALA A 158 10.58 11.16 -0.69
CA ALA A 158 9.75 10.37 -1.57
C ALA A 158 8.31 10.85 -1.60
N VAL A 159 7.64 10.52 -2.69
CA VAL A 159 6.22 10.78 -2.92
C VAL A 159 5.57 9.57 -3.57
N ARG A 160 4.33 9.30 -3.18
CA ARG A 160 3.44 8.34 -3.83
C ARG A 160 2.08 9.01 -4.01
N PHE A 161 1.56 8.94 -5.21
CA PHE A 161 0.19 9.33 -5.53
C PHE A 161 -0.54 8.11 -6.08
N MET A 162 -1.75 7.89 -5.61
CA MET A 162 -2.61 6.78 -6.02
C MET A 162 -4.02 7.29 -6.25
N THR A 163 -4.68 6.76 -7.29
CA THR A 163 -6.10 7.03 -7.55
C THR A 163 -6.82 5.75 -7.98
N GLN A 164 -8.06 5.59 -7.55
CA GLN A 164 -8.95 4.49 -7.93
C GLN A 164 -10.39 4.97 -7.88
N GLY A 165 -11.07 4.97 -9.04
CA GLY A 165 -12.40 5.57 -9.18
C GLY A 165 -12.38 7.04 -8.71
N PRO A 166 -13.31 7.44 -7.84
CA PRO A 166 -13.37 8.81 -7.29
C PRO A 166 -12.33 9.08 -6.21
N SER A 167 -11.64 8.04 -5.71
CA SER A 167 -10.73 8.18 -4.57
C SER A 167 -9.30 8.42 -4.99
N TYR A 168 -8.59 9.28 -4.26
CA TYR A 168 -7.15 9.44 -4.40
C TYR A 168 -6.46 9.51 -3.03
N GLU A 169 -5.19 9.16 -3.03
CA GLU A 169 -4.30 9.25 -1.88
C GLU A 169 -2.94 9.78 -2.34
N ALA A 170 -2.39 10.71 -1.57
CA ALA A 170 -1.03 11.17 -1.71
C ALA A 170 -0.27 10.95 -0.39
N LEU A 171 0.89 10.32 -0.47
CA LEU A 171 1.84 10.17 0.63
C LEU A 171 3.13 10.83 0.22
N PHE A 172 3.64 11.75 1.04
CA PHE A 172 4.90 12.43 0.78
C PHE A 172 5.63 12.73 2.08
N GLY A 173 6.94 12.75 1.98
CA GLY A 173 7.78 12.99 3.14
C GLY A 173 9.23 12.70 2.86
N ALA A 174 10.01 12.57 3.93
CA ALA A 174 11.41 12.23 3.82
C ALA A 174 11.91 11.50 5.06
N ASN A 175 12.94 10.68 4.88
CA ASN A 175 13.77 10.17 5.96
C ASN A 175 15.14 10.87 5.93
N ILE A 176 15.71 11.07 7.09
CA ILE A 176 17.14 11.33 7.28
C ILE A 176 17.78 9.97 7.56
N ARG A 177 18.82 9.63 6.82
CA ARG A 177 19.62 8.43 6.98
C ARG A 177 20.99 8.83 7.52
N TYR A 178 21.41 8.20 8.59
CA TYR A 178 22.73 8.38 9.20
C TYR A 178 23.52 7.08 9.14
N THR A 179 24.73 7.14 8.58
CA THR A 179 25.64 5.99 8.44
C THR A 179 27.03 6.41 8.90
N GLU A 180 27.46 5.95 10.05
CA GLU A 180 28.78 6.27 10.57
C GLU A 180 29.87 5.44 9.85
N ARG A 181 31.02 6.05 9.58
CA ARG A 181 32.12 5.40 8.85
C ARG A 181 32.65 4.14 9.49
N ASP A 182 32.58 4.06 10.81
CA ASP A 182 33.03 2.90 11.58
C ASP A 182 31.98 1.79 11.65
N TRP A 183 30.72 2.12 11.36
CA TRP A 183 29.61 1.16 11.29
C TRP A 183 29.48 0.61 9.86
N ARG A 184 30.40 -0.25 9.46
CA ARG A 184 30.56 -0.70 8.07
C ARG A 184 29.26 -1.13 7.35
N GLU A 185 28.21 -1.47 8.09
CA GLU A 185 27.00 -2.09 7.52
C GLU A 185 25.72 -1.67 8.24
N VAL A 186 25.74 -0.63 9.06
CA VAL A 186 24.60 -0.19 9.85
C VAL A 186 24.25 1.26 9.50
N ALA A 187 22.96 1.53 9.29
CA ALA A 187 22.44 2.87 9.15
C ALA A 187 21.17 3.04 10.00
N LEU A 188 21.02 4.23 10.55
CA LEU A 188 19.81 4.66 11.24
C LEU A 188 18.97 5.54 10.32
N ARG A 189 17.66 5.38 10.38
CA ARG A 189 16.70 6.25 9.67
C ARG A 189 15.72 6.89 10.66
N ALA A 190 15.37 8.13 10.39
CA ALA A 190 14.25 8.80 11.03
C ALA A 190 13.47 9.57 9.97
N GLY A 191 12.15 9.49 9.98
CA GLY A 191 11.33 10.05 8.92
C GLY A 191 10.06 10.72 9.42
N LEU A 192 9.60 11.67 8.59
CA LEU A 192 8.33 12.35 8.75
C LEU A 192 7.59 12.34 7.42
N TRP A 193 6.30 11.93 7.47
CA TRP A 193 5.46 11.76 6.30
C TRP A 193 4.08 12.35 6.53
N ALA A 194 3.46 12.81 5.46
CA ALA A 194 2.09 13.27 5.47
C ALA A 194 1.27 12.47 4.46
N GLN A 195 0.10 12.02 4.88
CA GLN A 195 -0.86 11.32 4.06
C GLN A 195 -2.09 12.20 3.86
N MET A 196 -2.45 12.40 2.60
CA MET A 196 -3.63 13.16 2.19
C MET A 196 -4.52 12.30 1.32
N SER A 197 -5.83 12.48 1.43
CA SER A 197 -6.81 11.89 0.50
C SER A 197 -8.00 12.83 0.34
N ASN A 198 -8.90 12.51 -0.59
CA ASN A 198 -10.20 13.15 -0.64
C ASN A 198 -11.05 12.71 0.55
N GLN A 199 -11.72 13.68 1.16
CA GLN A 199 -12.68 13.46 2.23
C GLN A 199 -14.10 13.40 1.64
N LEU A 200 -15.10 13.05 2.47
CA LEU A 200 -16.52 12.90 2.08
C LEU A 200 -17.13 14.10 1.34
N ALA A 201 -16.50 15.27 1.40
CA ALA A 201 -16.92 16.50 0.71
C ALA A 201 -16.08 16.79 -0.56
N ASP A 202 -15.43 15.78 -1.15
CA ASP A 202 -14.54 15.88 -2.33
C ASP A 202 -13.38 16.87 -2.18
N SER A 203 -13.13 17.35 -0.97
CA SER A 203 -12.02 18.26 -0.69
C SER A 203 -10.78 17.48 -0.23
N PRO A 204 -9.56 17.90 -0.63
CA PRO A 204 -8.34 17.29 -0.13
C PRO A 204 -8.21 17.56 1.38
N GLY A 205 -7.89 16.51 2.13
CA GLY A 205 -7.68 16.61 3.57
C GLY A 205 -6.45 15.84 4.02
N LEU A 206 -5.82 16.32 5.09
CA LEU A 206 -4.76 15.60 5.77
C LEU A 206 -5.36 14.48 6.61
N ASN A 207 -4.99 13.23 6.34
CA ASN A 207 -5.50 12.07 7.06
C ASN A 207 -4.60 11.68 8.22
N ALA A 208 -3.28 11.69 7.99
CA ALA A 208 -2.32 11.31 9.00
C ALA A 208 -0.98 12.02 8.83
N LEU A 209 -0.30 12.21 9.96
CA LEU A 209 1.12 12.47 10.04
C LEU A 209 1.79 11.20 10.57
N ILE A 210 2.84 10.73 9.89
CA ILE A 210 3.50 9.49 10.21
C ILE A 210 4.94 9.80 10.63
N VAL A 211 5.31 9.35 11.81
CA VAL A 211 6.69 9.40 12.30
C VAL A 211 7.27 8.00 12.20
N SER A 212 8.46 7.87 11.65
CA SER A 212 9.12 6.58 11.48
C SER A 212 10.55 6.59 11.98
N VAL A 213 10.99 5.45 12.50
CA VAL A 213 12.39 5.17 12.82
C VAL A 213 12.75 3.82 12.22
N GLY A 214 14.00 3.67 11.79
CA GLY A 214 14.45 2.44 11.16
C GLY A 214 15.93 2.14 11.43
N LEU A 215 16.24 0.87 11.43
CA LEU A 215 17.59 0.34 11.49
C LEU A 215 17.83 -0.47 10.21
N GLU A 216 18.86 -0.10 9.48
CA GLU A 216 19.35 -0.86 8.32
C GLU A 216 20.63 -1.57 8.67
N THR A 217 20.70 -2.84 8.28
CA THR A 217 21.94 -3.59 8.21
C THR A 217 22.13 -4.07 6.76
N GLU A 218 23.25 -4.75 6.48
CA GLU A 218 23.50 -5.32 5.14
C GLU A 218 22.34 -6.20 4.63
N ARG A 219 21.70 -6.94 5.52
CA ARG A 219 20.71 -7.96 5.17
C ARG A 219 19.31 -7.70 5.71
N ILE A 220 19.19 -6.96 6.79
CA ILE A 220 17.93 -6.78 7.49
C ILE A 220 17.67 -5.29 7.65
N GLN A 221 16.45 -4.90 7.35
CA GLN A 221 15.94 -3.56 7.65
C GLN A 221 14.75 -3.71 8.57
N PHE A 222 14.77 -3.01 9.69
CA PHE A 222 13.64 -2.86 10.59
C PHE A 222 13.12 -1.42 10.50
N ALA A 223 11.82 -1.27 10.51
CA ALA A 223 11.15 0.01 10.59
C ALA A 223 10.01 -0.06 11.59
N LEU A 224 9.91 0.96 12.43
CA LEU A 224 8.77 1.19 13.31
C LEU A 224 8.19 2.55 12.95
N SER A 225 6.89 2.62 12.72
CA SER A 225 6.18 3.86 12.49
C SER A 225 4.98 4.01 13.41
N TYR A 226 4.58 5.25 13.60
CA TYR A 226 3.37 5.62 14.31
C TYR A 226 2.61 6.67 13.51
N ASP A 227 1.37 6.34 13.18
CA ASP A 227 0.47 7.21 12.43
C ASP A 227 -0.34 8.04 13.42
N ILE A 228 -0.30 9.34 13.28
CA ILE A 228 -1.13 10.28 14.03
C ILE A 228 -2.29 10.69 13.15
N SER A 229 -3.49 10.21 13.45
CA SER A 229 -4.68 10.56 12.68
C SER A 229 -4.96 12.06 12.76
N ALA A 230 -5.22 12.69 11.62
CA ALA A 230 -5.44 14.12 11.47
C ALA A 230 -6.75 14.40 10.75
N GLY A 231 -7.16 15.68 10.69
CA GLY A 231 -8.39 16.12 9.99
C GLY A 231 -9.67 15.51 10.57
N GLY A 232 -10.67 15.29 9.73
CA GLY A 232 -11.96 14.74 10.12
C GLY A 232 -11.88 13.35 10.75
N VAL A 233 -11.00 12.51 10.26
CA VAL A 233 -10.74 11.18 10.83
C VAL A 233 -10.15 11.30 12.22
N GLY A 234 -9.24 12.24 12.45
CA GLY A 234 -8.65 12.50 13.77
C GLY A 234 -9.70 12.90 14.82
N THR A 235 -10.69 13.67 14.43
CA THR A 235 -11.78 14.07 15.33
C THR A 235 -12.61 12.88 15.80
N ILE A 236 -12.95 11.97 14.88
CA ILE A 236 -13.75 10.78 15.18
C ILE A 236 -12.93 9.75 15.98
N ALA A 237 -11.67 9.59 15.65
CA ALA A 237 -10.77 8.63 16.28
C ALA A 237 -10.10 9.15 17.57
N ASN A 238 -10.45 10.35 18.05
CA ASN A 238 -9.73 11.06 19.14
C ASN A 238 -8.22 11.13 18.88
N SER A 239 -7.82 11.37 17.64
CA SER A 239 -6.44 11.37 17.16
C SER A 239 -5.64 10.10 17.47
N ARG A 240 -6.34 8.98 17.75
CA ARG A 240 -5.68 7.70 17.94
C ARG A 240 -5.09 7.25 16.62
N GLY A 241 -3.83 6.87 16.68
CA GLY A 241 -3.08 6.36 15.55
C GLY A 241 -2.85 4.86 15.64
N GLY A 242 -2.06 4.35 14.72
CA GLY A 242 -1.65 2.96 14.63
C GLY A 242 -0.13 2.82 14.71
N TRP A 243 0.33 1.74 15.32
CA TRP A 243 1.72 1.31 15.25
C TRP A 243 1.90 0.34 14.11
N GLU A 244 2.96 0.51 13.34
CA GLU A 244 3.35 -0.44 12.30
C GLU A 244 4.79 -0.88 12.51
N LEU A 245 5.02 -2.19 12.41
CA LEU A 245 6.35 -2.78 12.44
C LEU A 245 6.62 -3.44 11.09
N GLY A 246 7.67 -3.02 10.41
CA GLY A 246 8.14 -3.59 9.16
C GLY A 246 9.49 -4.27 9.31
N MET A 247 9.68 -5.39 8.62
CA MET A 247 10.97 -6.06 8.49
C MET A 247 11.19 -6.49 7.06
N ILE A 248 12.35 -6.16 6.51
CA ILE A 248 12.78 -6.60 5.17
C ILE A 248 14.07 -7.40 5.34
N TYR A 249 14.06 -8.63 4.86
CA TYR A 249 15.27 -9.45 4.76
C TYR A 249 15.70 -9.57 3.31
N THR A 250 16.95 -9.19 3.03
CA THR A 250 17.54 -9.30 1.70
C THR A 250 18.56 -10.43 1.68
N HIS A 251 18.26 -11.50 0.94
CA HIS A 251 19.21 -12.58 0.76
C HIS A 251 20.37 -12.11 -0.14
N PRO A 252 21.64 -12.23 0.28
CA PRO A 252 22.76 -11.84 -0.55
C PRO A 252 22.82 -12.72 -1.80
N ALA A 253 22.97 -12.08 -2.97
CA ALA A 253 23.13 -12.80 -4.22
C ALA A 253 24.41 -13.68 -4.16
N LYS A 254 24.29 -14.96 -4.49
CA LYS A 254 25.44 -15.89 -4.56
C LYS A 254 26.47 -15.51 -5.63
N TYR A 255 26.05 -14.71 -6.59
CA TYR A 255 26.90 -14.22 -7.68
C TYR A 255 26.85 -12.68 -7.68
N ARG A 256 28.02 -12.05 -7.81
CA ARG A 256 28.10 -10.59 -8.05
C ARG A 256 27.43 -10.29 -9.39
N SER A 257 26.19 -9.87 -9.36
CA SER A 257 25.55 -9.32 -10.56
C SER A 257 26.27 -8.04 -10.95
N LYS A 258 26.43 -7.80 -12.26
CA LYS A 258 26.99 -6.53 -12.76
C LYS A 258 26.08 -5.32 -12.50
N VAL A 259 24.90 -5.56 -11.99
CA VAL A 259 23.87 -4.53 -11.73
C VAL A 259 23.78 -4.33 -10.22
N ILE A 260 24.15 -3.15 -9.77
CA ILE A 260 23.98 -2.71 -8.38
C ILE A 260 22.61 -2.07 -8.31
N CYS A 261 21.66 -2.73 -7.67
CA CYS A 261 20.38 -2.13 -7.34
C CYS A 261 20.59 -1.11 -6.21
N PRO A 262 20.17 0.14 -6.38
CA PRO A 262 20.22 1.09 -5.27
C PRO A 262 19.29 0.63 -4.15
N LYS A 263 19.76 0.73 -2.91
CA LYS A 263 18.95 0.54 -1.70
C LYS A 263 18.39 1.92 -1.35
N PHE A 264 17.13 2.14 -1.61
CA PHE A 264 16.42 3.36 -1.23
C PHE A 264 15.59 3.17 0.02
#